data_d0b24fe1f0648e92c9e0a60ac8cf1674
#
_entry.id   d0b24fe1f0648e92c9e0a60ac8cf1674
#
_cell.length_a   1.000
_cell.length_b   1.000
_cell.length_c   1.000
_cell.angle_alpha   90.00
_cell.angle_beta   90.00
_cell.angle_gamma   90.00
#
_symmetry.space_group_name_H-M   'P 1'
#
loop_
_entity.id
_entity.type
_entity.pdbx_description
1 polymer ?
#
loop_
_entity_poly.entity_id
_entity_poly.type
_entity_poly.pdbx_seq_one_letter_code
_entity_poly.pdbx_strand_id
1 'polypeptide(L)'
;MIVAVDGASGTGKSTVCKLIASELGLVYVDTGAIYRCVALAAHKASVSFDDQNGLKDICNNLNLTFIFKDGVNRVLLDSQDVTDEIRTPQMAMRASKISAIPVVRACLLGIQKKMAKNAAKGAILDGRDIGTVVFPDAEIKIFLTASDTVRAQRRYNELKSRGMDVKFEQVLKETIQRDKQDSERPIAPLKKAVDAVEINTDGLTIQEEKEKMIALIRHLTVVV
;
A
#
# COMPACT_ATOMS: atom_id res chain seq x y z
N MET A 1 -16.59 -0.21 9.82
CA MET A 1 -15.33 0.34 10.37
C MET A 1 -14.26 0.39 9.28
N ILE A 2 -13.60 1.51 9.12
CA ILE A 2 -12.45 1.68 8.22
C ILE A 2 -11.22 2.01 9.05
N VAL A 3 -10.16 1.20 8.87
CA VAL A 3 -8.85 1.44 9.46
C VAL A 3 -7.90 1.89 8.34
N ALA A 4 -7.48 3.15 8.38
CA ALA A 4 -6.52 3.73 7.44
C ALA A 4 -5.12 3.60 8.01
N VAL A 5 -4.20 2.95 7.28
CA VAL A 5 -2.81 2.78 7.70
C VAL A 5 -1.88 3.36 6.64
N ASP A 6 -1.31 4.51 6.93
CA ASP A 6 -0.40 5.22 6.04
C ASP A 6 1.05 5.15 6.54
N GLY A 7 1.98 5.46 5.67
CA GLY A 7 3.41 5.51 5.99
C GLY A 7 4.30 5.16 4.80
N ALA A 8 5.59 5.41 4.92
CA ALA A 8 6.58 5.19 3.88
C ALA A 8 6.77 3.71 3.51
N SER A 9 7.49 3.43 2.43
CA SER A 9 7.80 2.05 2.04
C SER A 9 8.70 1.38 3.08
N GLY A 10 8.49 0.09 3.37
CA GLY A 10 9.32 -0.67 4.31
C GLY A 10 9.00 -0.47 5.79
N THR A 11 7.96 0.30 6.16
CA THR A 11 7.54 0.48 7.57
C THR A 11 6.79 -0.71 8.18
N GLY A 12 6.55 -1.80 7.43
CA GLY A 12 5.85 -2.98 7.95
C GLY A 12 4.35 -3.06 7.62
N LYS A 13 3.72 -1.97 7.13
CA LYS A 13 2.27 -1.86 6.91
C LYS A 13 1.60 -3.11 6.36
N SER A 14 2.02 -3.55 5.18
CA SER A 14 1.35 -4.64 4.47
C SER A 14 1.41 -5.97 5.22
N THR A 15 2.48 -6.21 5.98
CA THR A 15 2.63 -7.40 6.80
C THR A 15 1.70 -7.35 7.99
N VAL A 16 1.75 -6.26 8.76
CA VAL A 16 0.95 -6.12 9.98
C VAL A 16 -0.54 -5.97 9.68
N CYS A 17 -0.92 -5.23 8.63
CA CYS A 17 -2.33 -5.06 8.23
C CYS A 17 -2.99 -6.39 7.84
N LYS A 18 -2.26 -7.30 7.18
CA LYS A 18 -2.77 -8.65 6.88
C LYS A 18 -3.06 -9.46 8.13
N LEU A 19 -2.15 -9.43 9.10
CA LEU A 19 -2.32 -10.15 10.36
C LEU A 19 -3.49 -9.60 11.17
N ILE A 20 -3.63 -8.27 11.23
CA ILE A 20 -4.76 -7.60 11.89
C ILE A 20 -6.08 -7.91 11.19
N ALA A 21 -6.10 -7.85 9.85
CA ALA A 21 -7.28 -8.18 9.07
C ALA A 21 -7.77 -9.60 9.36
N SER A 22 -6.83 -10.57 9.39
CA SER A 22 -7.14 -11.96 9.71
C SER A 22 -7.67 -12.12 11.13
N GLU A 23 -7.06 -11.46 12.12
CA GLU A 23 -7.45 -11.58 13.54
C GLU A 23 -8.80 -10.92 13.85
N LEU A 24 -9.06 -9.75 13.24
CA LEU A 24 -10.29 -8.99 13.48
C LEU A 24 -11.42 -9.32 12.48
N GLY A 25 -11.15 -10.16 11.49
CA GLY A 25 -12.11 -10.50 10.43
C GLY A 25 -12.41 -9.34 9.49
N LEU A 26 -11.46 -8.41 9.29
CA LEU A 26 -11.55 -7.29 8.37
C LEU A 26 -11.12 -7.69 6.96
N VAL A 27 -11.61 -6.96 5.95
CA VAL A 27 -11.07 -7.07 4.60
C VAL A 27 -9.77 -6.26 4.50
N TYR A 28 -8.68 -6.90 4.06
CA TYR A 28 -7.42 -6.22 3.79
C TYR A 28 -7.37 -5.70 2.35
N VAL A 29 -7.04 -4.42 2.18
CA VAL A 29 -6.90 -3.78 0.86
C VAL A 29 -5.48 -3.23 0.70
N ASP A 30 -4.65 -3.89 -0.12
CA ASP A 30 -3.32 -3.43 -0.55
C ASP A 30 -3.47 -2.39 -1.68
N THR A 31 -3.57 -1.11 -1.32
CA THR A 31 -3.72 -0.07 -2.34
C THR A 31 -2.47 0.09 -3.20
N GLY A 32 -1.31 -0.18 -2.64
CA GLY A 32 -0.05 -0.21 -3.38
C GLY A 32 -0.02 -1.29 -4.47
N ALA A 33 -0.67 -2.44 -4.24
CA ALA A 33 -0.82 -3.47 -5.27
C ALA A 33 -1.72 -3.00 -6.41
N ILE A 34 -2.78 -2.24 -6.12
CA ILE A 34 -3.67 -1.68 -7.16
C ILE A 34 -2.86 -0.78 -8.11
N TYR A 35 -2.08 0.17 -7.59
CA TYR A 35 -1.23 1.04 -8.42
C TYR A 35 -0.17 0.24 -9.19
N ARG A 36 0.39 -0.81 -8.61
CA ARG A 36 1.35 -1.70 -9.29
C ARG A 36 0.70 -2.46 -10.44
N CYS A 37 -0.55 -2.88 -10.31
CA CYS A 37 -1.30 -3.53 -11.39
C CYS A 37 -1.55 -2.57 -12.55
N VAL A 38 -1.93 -1.31 -12.29
CA VAL A 38 -2.07 -0.29 -13.34
C VAL A 38 -0.73 -0.04 -14.03
N ALA A 39 0.37 0.06 -13.27
CA ALA A 39 1.70 0.25 -13.83
C ALA A 39 2.15 -0.94 -14.69
N LEU A 40 1.78 -2.16 -14.31
CA LEU A 40 2.04 -3.38 -15.07
C LEU A 40 1.20 -3.43 -16.35
N ALA A 41 -0.10 -3.13 -16.25
CA ALA A 41 -0.99 -3.08 -17.41
C ALA A 41 -0.52 -2.03 -18.43
N ALA A 42 -0.15 -0.83 -17.97
CA ALA A 42 0.43 0.20 -18.84
C ALA A 42 1.73 -0.26 -19.50
N HIS A 43 2.58 -0.98 -18.76
CA HIS A 43 3.81 -1.54 -19.32
C HIS A 43 3.55 -2.59 -20.40
N LYS A 44 2.64 -3.54 -20.12
CA LYS A 44 2.27 -4.62 -21.08
C LYS A 44 1.63 -4.05 -22.34
N ALA A 45 0.80 -3.01 -22.19
CA ALA A 45 0.15 -2.33 -23.31
C ALA A 45 1.04 -1.27 -24.01
N SER A 46 2.30 -1.08 -23.57
CA SER A 46 3.22 -0.03 -24.07
C SER A 46 2.62 1.38 -24.01
N VAL A 47 1.74 1.65 -23.03
CA VAL A 47 1.14 2.97 -22.80
C VAL A 47 2.11 3.83 -22.01
N SER A 48 2.42 5.03 -22.53
CA SER A 48 3.24 6.03 -21.83
C SER A 48 2.49 6.59 -20.62
N PHE A 49 3.24 6.98 -19.59
CA PHE A 49 2.68 7.70 -18.45
C PHE A 49 2.21 9.13 -18.79
N ASP A 50 2.60 9.67 -19.93
CA ASP A 50 2.11 10.95 -20.46
C ASP A 50 0.80 10.79 -21.26
N ASP A 51 0.45 9.57 -21.66
CA ASP A 51 -0.82 9.27 -22.35
C ASP A 51 -1.96 9.12 -21.35
N GLN A 52 -2.59 10.23 -21.02
CA GLN A 52 -3.70 10.25 -20.06
C GLN A 52 -4.94 9.47 -20.53
N ASN A 53 -5.20 9.42 -21.84
CA ASN A 53 -6.32 8.68 -22.39
C ASN A 53 -6.08 7.17 -22.31
N GLY A 54 -4.91 6.71 -22.73
CA GLY A 54 -4.51 5.32 -22.59
C GLY A 54 -4.49 4.83 -21.14
N LEU A 55 -4.01 5.67 -20.21
CA LEU A 55 -4.07 5.35 -18.77
C LEU A 55 -5.50 5.28 -18.23
N LYS A 56 -6.38 6.18 -18.67
CA LYS A 56 -7.79 6.16 -18.31
C LYS A 56 -8.47 4.89 -18.80
N ASP A 57 -8.21 4.48 -20.03
CA ASP A 57 -8.77 3.25 -20.61
C ASP A 57 -8.28 2.01 -19.86
N ILE A 58 -6.99 1.94 -19.51
CA ILE A 58 -6.47 0.87 -18.66
C ILE A 58 -7.19 0.83 -17.32
N CYS A 59 -7.37 1.96 -16.64
CA CYS A 59 -8.03 2.01 -15.35
C CYS A 59 -9.49 1.62 -15.41
N ASN A 60 -10.21 2.03 -16.45
CA ASN A 60 -11.64 1.70 -16.66
C ASN A 60 -11.86 0.22 -16.94
N ASN A 61 -10.93 -0.43 -17.61
CA ASN A 61 -10.99 -1.84 -17.96
C ASN A 61 -10.21 -2.74 -16.97
N LEU A 62 -9.73 -2.19 -15.84
CA LEU A 62 -8.92 -2.91 -14.88
C LEU A 62 -9.73 -4.03 -14.20
N ASN A 63 -9.49 -5.28 -14.59
CA ASN A 63 -10.08 -6.44 -13.96
C ASN A 63 -9.12 -7.00 -12.90
N LEU A 64 -9.31 -6.56 -11.66
CA LEU A 64 -8.43 -6.85 -10.54
C LEU A 64 -9.15 -7.65 -9.47
N THR A 65 -8.58 -8.79 -9.08
CA THR A 65 -9.10 -9.65 -8.02
C THR A 65 -8.00 -9.93 -6.99
N PHE A 66 -8.36 -9.83 -5.71
CA PHE A 66 -7.51 -10.27 -4.59
C PHE A 66 -8.05 -11.57 -4.05
N ILE A 67 -7.19 -12.59 -3.95
CA ILE A 67 -7.55 -13.91 -3.43
C ILE A 67 -6.63 -14.22 -2.26
N PHE A 68 -7.22 -14.51 -1.10
CA PHE A 68 -6.48 -15.09 0.02
C PHE A 68 -6.58 -16.60 -0.05
N LYS A 69 -5.48 -17.27 -0.39
CA LYS A 69 -5.41 -18.72 -0.49
C LYS A 69 -4.10 -19.22 0.10
N ASP A 70 -4.16 -20.27 0.91
CA ASP A 70 -2.99 -20.93 1.53
C ASP A 70 -2.09 -19.95 2.32
N GLY A 71 -2.70 -18.97 3.04
CA GLY A 71 -1.97 -17.96 3.80
C GLY A 71 -1.35 -16.84 2.95
N VAL A 72 -1.52 -16.90 1.61
CA VAL A 72 -0.92 -15.94 0.67
C VAL A 72 -2.02 -15.08 0.03
N ASN A 73 -1.82 -13.76 0.05
CA ASN A 73 -2.62 -12.85 -0.75
C ASN A 73 -2.11 -12.83 -2.19
N ARG A 74 -2.88 -13.40 -3.09
CA ARG A 74 -2.63 -13.39 -4.53
C ARG A 74 -3.35 -12.23 -5.19
N VAL A 75 -2.71 -11.68 -6.19
CA VAL A 75 -3.24 -10.58 -7.00
C VAL A 75 -3.40 -11.08 -8.43
N LEU A 76 -4.65 -11.09 -8.88
CA LEU A 76 -4.96 -11.48 -10.25
C LEU A 76 -5.30 -10.23 -11.07
N LEU A 77 -4.65 -10.08 -12.20
CA LEU A 77 -4.94 -9.09 -13.23
C LEU A 77 -5.42 -9.85 -14.48
N ASP A 78 -6.64 -9.59 -14.93
CA ASP A 78 -7.27 -10.33 -16.03
C ASP A 78 -7.22 -11.87 -15.84
N SER A 79 -7.49 -12.31 -14.60
CA SER A 79 -7.43 -13.72 -14.17
C SER A 79 -6.03 -14.35 -14.17
N GLN A 80 -4.97 -13.60 -14.46
CA GLN A 80 -3.58 -14.05 -14.37
C GLN A 80 -2.97 -13.65 -13.02
N ASP A 81 -2.30 -14.60 -12.37
CA ASP A 81 -1.57 -14.32 -11.13
C ASP A 81 -0.33 -13.46 -11.43
N VAL A 82 -0.36 -12.22 -10.99
CA VAL A 82 0.72 -11.24 -11.15
C VAL A 82 1.42 -10.91 -9.83
N THR A 83 1.19 -11.70 -8.80
CA THR A 83 1.64 -11.44 -7.42
C THR A 83 3.13 -11.13 -7.33
N ASP A 84 3.97 -11.91 -7.98
CA ASP A 84 5.41 -11.71 -7.96
C ASP A 84 5.87 -10.65 -8.97
N GLU A 85 5.24 -10.59 -10.14
CA GLU A 85 5.55 -9.63 -11.20
C GLU A 85 5.39 -8.18 -10.73
N ILE A 86 4.35 -7.89 -9.94
CA ILE A 86 4.10 -6.54 -9.40
C ILE A 86 4.99 -6.17 -8.21
N ARG A 87 5.79 -7.10 -7.65
CA ARG A 87 6.61 -6.85 -6.45
C ARG A 87 8.09 -6.60 -6.72
N THR A 88 8.47 -6.46 -7.97
CA THR A 88 9.84 -6.12 -8.37
C THR A 88 10.19 -4.66 -7.99
N PRO A 89 11.48 -4.33 -7.80
CA PRO A 89 11.92 -2.94 -7.58
C PRO A 89 11.48 -2.01 -8.70
N GLN A 90 11.62 -2.46 -9.96
CA GLN A 90 11.20 -1.68 -11.13
C GLN A 90 9.70 -1.35 -11.08
N MET A 91 8.85 -2.32 -10.74
CA MET A 91 7.41 -2.11 -10.65
C MET A 91 7.04 -1.22 -9.48
N ALA A 92 7.78 -1.29 -8.37
CA ALA A 92 7.60 -0.38 -7.24
C ALA A 92 7.87 1.09 -7.61
N MET A 93 8.91 1.37 -8.40
CA MET A 93 9.22 2.71 -8.90
C MET A 93 8.19 3.19 -9.93
N ARG A 94 7.74 2.33 -10.84
CA ARG A 94 6.66 2.64 -11.78
C ARG A 94 5.35 2.98 -11.06
N ALA A 95 5.00 2.22 -10.01
CA ALA A 95 3.81 2.47 -9.21
C ALA A 95 3.88 3.82 -8.47
N SER A 96 5.04 4.20 -7.94
CA SER A 96 5.23 5.52 -7.34
C SER A 96 5.00 6.65 -8.35
N LYS A 97 5.58 6.54 -9.56
CA LYS A 97 5.37 7.52 -10.63
C LYS A 97 3.89 7.60 -11.06
N ILE A 98 3.26 6.47 -11.35
CA ILE A 98 1.87 6.44 -11.83
C ILE A 98 0.88 6.92 -10.77
N SER A 99 1.21 6.77 -9.49
CA SER A 99 0.39 7.25 -8.37
C SER A 99 0.34 8.77 -8.22
N ALA A 100 1.20 9.49 -8.92
CA ALA A 100 1.17 10.96 -9.00
C ALA A 100 0.27 11.48 -10.15
N ILE A 101 -0.25 10.59 -11.01
CA ILE A 101 -1.02 10.97 -12.21
C ILE A 101 -2.50 11.15 -11.84
N PRO A 102 -3.09 12.36 -12.07
CA PRO A 102 -4.45 12.69 -11.64
C PRO A 102 -5.51 11.73 -12.15
N VAL A 103 -5.48 11.39 -13.45
CA VAL A 103 -6.48 10.51 -14.07
C VAL A 103 -6.47 9.10 -13.46
N VAL A 104 -5.29 8.56 -13.16
CA VAL A 104 -5.16 7.25 -12.51
C VAL A 104 -5.74 7.30 -11.09
N ARG A 105 -5.40 8.33 -10.33
CA ARG A 105 -5.92 8.50 -8.96
C ARG A 105 -7.43 8.60 -8.93
N ALA A 106 -8.01 9.42 -9.82
CA ALA A 106 -9.47 9.58 -9.91
C ALA A 106 -10.18 8.25 -10.17
N CYS A 107 -9.68 7.45 -11.11
CA CYS A 107 -10.22 6.13 -11.41
C CYS A 107 -10.08 5.17 -10.21
N LEU A 108 -8.89 5.09 -9.61
CA LEU A 108 -8.63 4.12 -8.54
C LEU A 108 -9.29 4.47 -7.21
N LEU A 109 -9.60 5.75 -6.95
CA LEU A 109 -10.33 6.16 -5.76
C LEU A 109 -11.68 5.44 -5.62
N GLY A 110 -12.43 5.32 -6.74
CA GLY A 110 -13.69 4.61 -6.78
C GLY A 110 -13.53 3.11 -6.47
N ILE A 111 -12.50 2.49 -7.04
CA ILE A 111 -12.19 1.05 -6.81
C ILE A 111 -11.85 0.80 -5.34
N GLN A 112 -10.96 1.61 -4.75
CA GLN A 112 -10.55 1.49 -3.35
C GLN A 112 -11.74 1.65 -2.39
N LYS A 113 -12.58 2.65 -2.63
CA LYS A 113 -13.81 2.89 -1.84
C LYS A 113 -14.81 1.74 -1.96
N LYS A 114 -15.01 1.21 -3.16
CA LYS A 114 -15.91 0.07 -3.40
C LYS A 114 -15.43 -1.18 -2.67
N MET A 115 -14.12 -1.50 -2.73
CA MET A 115 -13.57 -2.66 -2.03
C MET A 115 -13.77 -2.58 -0.52
N ALA A 116 -13.57 -1.40 0.08
CA ALA A 116 -13.75 -1.21 1.51
C ALA A 116 -15.24 -1.22 1.94
N LYS A 117 -16.13 -0.61 1.16
CA LYS A 117 -17.57 -0.55 1.46
C LYS A 117 -18.27 -1.92 1.41
N ASN A 118 -17.77 -2.84 0.59
CA ASN A 118 -18.34 -4.18 0.47
C ASN A 118 -17.93 -5.12 1.62
N ALA A 119 -17.14 -4.65 2.57
CA ALA A 119 -16.65 -5.41 3.70
C ALA A 119 -17.66 -5.39 4.86
N ALA A 120 -18.36 -6.50 5.11
CA ALA A 120 -19.42 -6.58 6.12
C ALA A 120 -18.98 -6.18 7.56
N LYS A 121 -17.74 -6.55 7.94
CA LYS A 121 -17.15 -6.19 9.25
C LYS A 121 -16.28 -4.94 9.20
N GLY A 122 -16.01 -4.42 8.00
CA GLY A 122 -15.11 -3.30 7.78
C GLY A 122 -13.82 -3.71 7.08
N ALA A 123 -12.96 -2.72 6.82
CA ALA A 123 -11.73 -2.90 6.06
C ALA A 123 -10.54 -2.21 6.72
N ILE A 124 -9.35 -2.79 6.53
CA ILE A 124 -8.06 -2.18 6.81
C ILE A 124 -7.34 -1.95 5.48
N LEU A 125 -6.97 -0.72 5.22
CA LEU A 125 -6.30 -0.33 3.99
C LEU A 125 -4.91 0.19 4.31
N ASP A 126 -3.90 -0.27 3.57
CA ASP A 126 -2.56 0.28 3.66
C ASP A 126 -2.21 1.13 2.43
N GLY A 127 -1.55 2.26 2.67
CA GLY A 127 -1.21 3.19 1.60
C GLY A 127 -0.25 4.31 1.99
N ARG A 128 -0.48 5.49 1.38
CA ARG A 128 0.27 6.73 1.60
C ARG A 128 -0.63 7.90 1.97
N ASP A 129 -1.89 7.82 1.58
CA ASP A 129 -2.87 8.88 1.63
C ASP A 129 -4.28 8.35 1.95
N ILE A 130 -4.35 7.21 2.63
CA ILE A 130 -5.63 6.60 2.96
C ILE A 130 -6.41 7.49 3.91
N GLY A 131 -5.80 7.90 5.02
CA GLY A 131 -6.42 8.75 6.04
C GLY A 131 -6.52 10.24 5.66
N THR A 132 -5.85 10.67 4.58
CA THR A 132 -5.90 12.07 4.14
C THR A 132 -6.78 12.31 2.92
N VAL A 133 -6.90 11.33 2.01
CA VAL A 133 -7.57 11.50 0.71
C VAL A 133 -8.61 10.41 0.44
N VAL A 134 -8.25 9.13 0.63
CA VAL A 134 -9.15 8.02 0.25
C VAL A 134 -10.32 7.91 1.23
N PHE A 135 -10.03 7.92 2.52
CA PHE A 135 -10.97 7.87 3.63
C PHE A 135 -10.61 8.93 4.69
N PRO A 136 -10.82 10.22 4.38
CA PRO A 136 -10.55 11.30 5.34
C PRO A 136 -11.41 11.19 6.60
N ASP A 137 -12.54 10.47 6.52
CA ASP A 137 -13.46 10.20 7.62
C ASP A 137 -13.30 8.79 8.18
N ALA A 138 -12.14 8.13 7.96
CA ALA A 138 -11.87 6.81 8.55
C ALA A 138 -11.93 6.89 10.08
N GLU A 139 -12.62 5.93 10.71
CA GLU A 139 -12.78 5.89 12.16
C GLU A 139 -11.45 5.70 12.89
N ILE A 140 -10.48 5.05 12.24
CA ILE A 140 -9.16 4.82 12.81
C ILE A 140 -8.10 5.15 11.77
N LYS A 141 -7.17 6.04 12.15
CA LYS A 141 -6.05 6.43 11.30
C LYS A 141 -4.73 6.19 12.03
N ILE A 142 -3.87 5.40 11.40
CA ILE A 142 -2.55 5.04 11.91
C ILE A 142 -1.50 5.47 10.91
N PHE A 143 -0.45 6.12 11.37
CA PHE A 143 0.70 6.48 10.54
C PHE A 143 1.94 5.76 11.04
N LEU A 144 2.46 4.82 10.24
CA LEU A 144 3.66 4.05 10.59
C LEU A 144 4.92 4.74 10.10
N THR A 145 5.87 4.91 11.01
CA THR A 145 7.20 5.44 10.72
C THR A 145 8.29 4.41 11.04
N ALA A 146 9.42 4.53 10.38
CA ALA A 146 10.67 3.86 10.71
C ALA A 146 11.82 4.61 10.03
N SER A 147 13.03 4.51 10.57
CA SER A 147 14.22 5.11 9.97
C SER A 147 14.51 4.54 8.58
N ASP A 148 15.12 5.33 7.70
CA ASP A 148 15.45 4.93 6.33
C ASP A 148 16.29 3.66 6.31
N THR A 149 17.24 3.55 7.23
CA THR A 149 18.13 2.39 7.36
C THR A 149 17.36 1.12 7.72
N VAL A 150 16.44 1.18 8.69
CA VAL A 150 15.62 0.03 9.09
C VAL A 150 14.71 -0.41 7.94
N ARG A 151 14.08 0.53 7.24
CA ARG A 151 13.21 0.24 6.10
C ARG A 151 13.97 -0.35 4.91
N ALA A 152 15.14 0.21 4.61
CA ALA A 152 16.03 -0.32 3.59
C ALA A 152 16.53 -1.73 3.95
N GLN A 153 16.86 -1.99 5.22
CA GLN A 153 17.28 -3.32 5.68
C GLN A 153 16.16 -4.36 5.54
N ARG A 154 14.92 -4.01 5.94
CA ARG A 154 13.75 -4.87 5.76
C ARG A 154 13.54 -5.20 4.27
N ARG A 155 13.64 -4.19 3.41
CA ARG A 155 13.50 -4.37 1.95
C ARG A 155 14.64 -5.17 1.34
N TYR A 156 15.86 -4.93 1.76
CA TYR A 156 17.03 -5.72 1.34
C TYR A 156 16.85 -7.21 1.66
N ASN A 157 16.46 -7.52 2.89
CA ASN A 157 16.21 -8.90 3.33
C ASN A 157 15.07 -9.55 2.51
N GLU A 158 13.99 -8.81 2.23
CA GLU A 158 12.89 -9.28 1.38
C GLU A 158 13.37 -9.61 -0.05
N LEU A 159 14.18 -8.75 -0.66
CA LEU A 159 14.70 -8.97 -2.01
C LEU A 159 15.66 -10.16 -2.06
N LYS A 160 16.55 -10.28 -1.04
CA LYS A 160 17.46 -11.42 -0.92
C LYS A 160 16.71 -12.74 -0.72
N SER A 161 15.66 -12.78 0.10
CA SER A 161 14.85 -14.00 0.29
C SER A 161 14.14 -14.46 -0.99
N ARG A 162 13.95 -13.55 -1.97
CA ARG A 162 13.43 -13.85 -3.30
C ARG A 162 14.53 -14.20 -4.33
N GLY A 163 15.79 -14.40 -3.88
CA GLY A 163 16.91 -14.74 -4.74
C GLY A 163 17.44 -13.58 -5.61
N MET A 164 17.03 -12.33 -5.32
CA MET A 164 17.52 -11.19 -6.08
C MET A 164 18.93 -10.78 -5.65
N ASP A 165 19.79 -10.53 -6.63
CA ASP A 165 21.14 -9.98 -6.36
C ASP A 165 21.05 -8.46 -6.27
N VAL A 166 21.05 -7.96 -5.03
CA VAL A 166 20.95 -6.51 -4.72
C VAL A 166 21.99 -6.12 -3.67
N LYS A 167 22.45 -4.86 -3.73
CA LYS A 167 23.33 -4.25 -2.73
C LYS A 167 22.53 -3.38 -1.79
N PHE A 168 22.88 -3.41 -0.50
CA PHE A 168 22.17 -2.62 0.52
C PHE A 168 22.16 -1.11 0.21
N GLU A 169 23.31 -0.56 -0.21
CA GLU A 169 23.46 0.85 -0.53
C GLU A 169 22.51 1.29 -1.67
N GLN A 170 22.32 0.42 -2.66
CA GLN A 170 21.38 0.65 -3.75
C GLN A 170 19.95 0.67 -3.22
N VAL A 171 19.57 -0.32 -2.39
CA VAL A 171 18.22 -0.41 -1.80
C VAL A 171 17.94 0.80 -0.92
N LEU A 172 18.91 1.27 -0.13
CA LEU A 172 18.81 2.47 0.70
C LEU A 172 18.56 3.72 -0.16
N LYS A 173 19.36 3.89 -1.21
CA LYS A 173 19.20 5.02 -2.15
C LYS A 173 17.83 5.02 -2.81
N GLU A 174 17.37 3.87 -3.28
CA GLU A 174 16.04 3.71 -3.90
C GLU A 174 14.91 3.97 -2.90
N THR A 175 15.08 3.57 -1.63
CA THR A 175 14.13 3.82 -0.55
C THR A 175 13.97 5.32 -0.31
N ILE A 176 15.07 6.04 -0.12
CA ILE A 176 15.07 7.50 0.10
C ILE A 176 14.48 8.23 -1.13
N GLN A 177 14.88 7.85 -2.33
CA GLN A 177 14.37 8.45 -3.55
C GLN A 177 12.86 8.28 -3.69
N ARG A 178 12.35 7.11 -3.36
CA ARG A 178 10.92 6.83 -3.42
C ARG A 178 10.14 7.62 -2.39
N ASP A 179 10.65 7.75 -1.17
CA ASP A 179 9.99 8.54 -0.14
C ASP A 179 9.92 10.02 -0.49
N LYS A 180 10.98 10.54 -1.09
CA LYS A 180 10.97 11.89 -1.64
C LYS A 180 9.89 12.04 -2.72
N GLN A 181 9.78 11.10 -3.66
CA GLN A 181 8.73 11.12 -4.68
C GLN A 181 7.32 11.03 -4.06
N ASP A 182 7.11 10.15 -3.06
CA ASP A 182 5.81 9.97 -2.42
C ASP A 182 5.41 11.21 -1.58
N SER A 183 6.37 11.90 -0.93
CA SER A 183 6.12 13.07 -0.07
C SER A 183 6.04 14.41 -0.83
N GLU A 184 6.77 14.55 -1.95
CA GLU A 184 6.82 15.79 -2.72
C GLU A 184 5.83 15.82 -3.91
N ARG A 185 5.10 14.73 -4.16
CA ARG A 185 4.12 14.71 -5.27
C ARG A 185 3.03 15.76 -5.04
N PRO A 186 2.60 16.48 -6.10
CA PRO A 186 1.66 17.60 -5.95
C PRO A 186 0.25 17.17 -5.55
N ILE A 187 -0.11 15.90 -5.80
CA ILE A 187 -1.44 15.36 -5.50
C ILE A 187 -1.31 14.23 -4.49
N ALA A 188 -2.07 14.32 -3.40
CA ALA A 188 -2.15 13.33 -2.34
C ALA A 188 -0.75 12.87 -1.84
N PRO A 189 0.11 13.80 -1.39
CA PRO A 189 1.44 13.46 -0.89
C PRO A 189 1.36 12.52 0.32
N LEU A 190 2.41 11.74 0.55
CA LEU A 190 2.58 11.01 1.80
C LEU A 190 2.67 12.01 2.95
N LYS A 191 1.60 12.09 3.72
CA LYS A 191 1.48 13.00 4.86
C LYS A 191 0.64 12.37 5.95
N LYS A 192 1.06 12.51 7.19
CA LYS A 192 0.27 12.09 8.34
C LYS A 192 -1.02 12.93 8.43
N ALA A 193 -2.17 12.27 8.53
CA ALA A 193 -3.43 12.95 8.84
C ALA A 193 -3.35 13.56 10.25
N VAL A 194 -4.04 14.69 10.46
CA VAL A 194 -3.96 15.45 11.71
C VAL A 194 -4.41 14.61 12.91
N ASP A 195 -5.39 13.76 12.70
CA ASP A 195 -6.00 12.85 13.67
C ASP A 195 -5.40 11.42 13.65
N ALA A 196 -4.32 11.20 12.89
CA ALA A 196 -3.67 9.89 12.86
C ALA A 196 -2.74 9.70 14.06
N VAL A 197 -2.83 8.54 14.68
CA VAL A 197 -1.88 8.09 15.71
C VAL A 197 -0.61 7.59 15.02
N GLU A 198 0.53 8.14 15.42
CA GLU A 198 1.83 7.73 14.90
C GLU A 198 2.42 6.59 15.71
N ILE A 199 2.94 5.58 15.01
CA ILE A 199 3.66 4.46 15.62
C ILE A 199 5.01 4.33 14.93
N ASN A 200 6.09 4.53 15.70
CA ASN A 200 7.43 4.21 15.23
C ASN A 200 7.67 2.70 15.38
N THR A 201 8.07 2.06 14.28
CA THR A 201 8.29 0.61 14.20
C THR A 201 9.77 0.23 14.26
N ASP A 202 10.68 1.18 14.53
CA ASP A 202 12.09 0.88 14.77
C ASP A 202 12.23 -0.01 16.01
N GLY A 203 12.97 -1.09 15.88
CA GLY A 203 13.21 -2.04 16.98
C GLY A 203 12.01 -2.93 17.34
N LEU A 204 10.84 -2.74 16.74
CA LEU A 204 9.69 -3.60 16.99
C LEU A 204 9.74 -4.86 16.14
N THR A 205 9.36 -5.98 16.75
CA THR A 205 8.99 -7.19 16.04
C THR A 205 7.60 -7.02 15.39
N ILE A 206 7.30 -7.83 14.39
CA ILE A 206 5.98 -7.84 13.72
C ILE A 206 4.85 -8.11 14.73
N GLN A 207 5.12 -8.95 15.74
CA GLN A 207 4.14 -9.29 16.76
C GLN A 207 3.84 -8.08 17.67
N GLU A 208 4.87 -7.39 18.16
CA GLU A 208 4.72 -6.18 18.98
C GLU A 208 4.03 -5.04 18.20
N GLU A 209 4.35 -4.87 16.92
CA GLU A 209 3.69 -3.89 16.04
C GLU A 209 2.19 -4.23 15.91
N LYS A 210 1.86 -5.51 15.66
CA LYS A 210 0.48 -5.99 15.58
C LYS A 210 -0.28 -5.73 16.88
N GLU A 211 0.30 -6.09 18.03
CA GLU A 211 -0.34 -5.93 19.34
C GLU A 211 -0.64 -4.46 19.65
N LYS A 212 0.33 -3.56 19.40
CA LYS A 212 0.13 -2.11 19.56
C LYS A 212 -1.01 -1.58 18.69
N MET A 213 -1.06 -1.99 17.43
CA MET A 213 -2.10 -1.55 16.51
C MET A 213 -3.47 -2.12 16.89
N ILE A 214 -3.56 -3.40 17.30
CA ILE A 214 -4.83 -4.00 17.74
C ILE A 214 -5.32 -3.32 19.02
N ALA A 215 -4.45 -3.06 19.98
CA ALA A 215 -4.82 -2.35 21.21
C ALA A 215 -5.39 -0.96 20.90
N LEU A 216 -4.77 -0.22 19.99
CA LEU A 216 -5.27 1.06 19.53
C LEU A 216 -6.64 0.94 18.82
N ILE A 217 -6.80 -0.02 17.92
CA ILE A 217 -8.05 -0.26 17.19
C ILE A 217 -9.17 -0.57 18.18
N ARG A 218 -8.95 -1.47 19.14
CA ARG A 218 -9.95 -1.84 20.15
C ARG A 218 -10.30 -0.66 21.06
N HIS A 219 -9.31 0.11 21.51
CA HIS A 219 -9.53 1.29 22.35
C HIS A 219 -10.43 2.33 21.66
N LEU A 220 -10.13 2.66 20.42
CA LEU A 220 -10.89 3.64 19.66
C LEU A 220 -12.30 3.13 19.24
N THR A 221 -12.48 1.82 19.10
CA THR A 221 -13.79 1.25 18.76
C THR A 221 -14.75 1.22 19.95
N VAL A 222 -14.24 1.25 21.20
CA VAL A 222 -15.09 1.26 22.42
C VAL A 222 -15.57 2.68 22.78
N VAL A 223 -14.91 3.70 22.25
CA VAL A 223 -15.19 5.13 22.56
C VAL A 223 -16.22 5.74 21.60
N VAL A 224 -16.60 5.04 20.54
CA VAL A 224 -17.62 5.42 19.56
C VAL A 224 -18.88 4.62 19.81
#